data_73caffffd3f5ee7789ff8e460234b66c
#
_entry.id   73caffffd3f5ee7789ff8e460234b66c
#
_cell.length_a   1.000
_cell.length_b   1.000
_cell.length_c   1.000
_cell.angle_alpha   90.00
_cell.angle_beta   90.00
_cell.angle_gamma   90.00
#
_symmetry.space_group_name_H-M   'P 1'
#
loop_
_entity.id
_entity.type
_entity.pdbx_description
1 polymer ?
#
loop_
_entity_poly.entity_id
_entity_poly.type
_entity_poly.pdbx_seq_one_letter_code
_entity_poly.pdbx_strand_id
1 'polypeptide(L)'
;MSQQIAERLLDMLRLSPNITTVDITGGAPELNPNFRRLVTRSRKLGRHVIDRCNLTVLFEPGMEGLADLLAENQVEIIASLPCYTAENVDAQRGRGVFDKSIRALHVLNELGFGLADSALKLSLVYNPLGATLPPDQSRLEADYKRQLREHFGIEFHRLFTLTNMPIKRFADFLHRSGKHEDYMALLIEHFNPATVPGLMCRSLVSVGWDGALYDCDFNQMLEIGMGGHRPTVWDFETFSHLVGRHIATSSHCFGCTAGAGSSCGGALL
;
A
#
# COMPACT_ATOMS: atom_id res chain seq x y z
N MET A 1 -12.02 7.46 -8.91
CA MET A 1 -11.72 7.18 -10.33
C MET A 1 -13.05 7.02 -11.07
N SER A 2 -13.23 7.65 -12.23
CA SER A 2 -14.42 7.52 -13.06
C SER A 2 -14.43 6.20 -13.84
N GLN A 3 -15.60 5.79 -14.33
CA GLN A 3 -15.71 4.59 -15.17
C GLN A 3 -14.88 4.70 -16.45
N GLN A 4 -14.85 5.87 -17.08
CA GLN A 4 -14.09 6.11 -18.29
C GLN A 4 -12.58 5.88 -18.09
N ILE A 5 -12.02 6.37 -16.97
CA ILE A 5 -10.61 6.16 -16.63
C ILE A 5 -10.36 4.67 -16.31
N ALA A 6 -11.25 4.02 -15.57
CA ALA A 6 -11.13 2.60 -15.25
C ALA A 6 -11.12 1.71 -16.52
N GLU A 7 -12.00 1.99 -17.49
CA GLU A 7 -12.00 1.28 -18.79
C GLU A 7 -10.70 1.55 -19.56
N ARG A 8 -10.25 2.82 -19.61
CA ARG A 8 -8.99 3.16 -20.28
C ARG A 8 -7.80 2.39 -19.68
N LEU A 9 -7.73 2.29 -18.34
CA LEU A 9 -6.70 1.50 -17.67
C LEU A 9 -6.76 0.01 -18.04
N LEU A 10 -7.95 -0.57 -18.09
CA LEU A 10 -8.12 -1.97 -18.51
C LEU A 10 -7.69 -2.20 -19.96
N ASP A 11 -7.96 -1.24 -20.85
CA ASP A 11 -7.47 -1.31 -22.25
C ASP A 11 -5.95 -1.22 -22.32
N MET A 12 -5.33 -0.29 -21.58
CA MET A 12 -3.87 -0.16 -21.51
C MET A 12 -3.23 -1.43 -20.91
N LEU A 13 -3.83 -2.03 -19.86
CA LEU A 13 -3.37 -3.29 -19.28
C LEU A 13 -3.44 -4.44 -20.28
N ARG A 14 -4.50 -4.53 -21.08
CA ARG A 14 -4.65 -5.54 -22.15
C ARG A 14 -3.54 -5.41 -23.19
N LEU A 15 -3.14 -4.18 -23.52
CA LEU A 15 -2.07 -3.88 -24.49
C LEU A 15 -0.65 -3.91 -23.90
N SER A 16 -0.54 -4.13 -22.58
CA SER A 16 0.74 -4.13 -21.85
C SER A 16 0.97 -5.46 -21.12
N PRO A 17 1.30 -6.55 -21.84
CA PRO A 17 1.45 -7.88 -21.23
C PRO A 17 2.55 -7.95 -20.16
N ASN A 18 3.51 -7.05 -20.19
CA ASN A 18 4.61 -6.97 -19.23
C ASN A 18 4.17 -6.44 -17.86
N ILE A 19 3.01 -5.80 -17.77
CA ILE A 19 2.43 -5.44 -16.47
C ILE A 19 1.81 -6.68 -15.86
N THR A 20 2.44 -7.21 -14.82
CA THR A 20 2.01 -8.46 -14.16
C THR A 20 1.10 -8.22 -12.97
N THR A 21 1.16 -7.03 -12.36
CA THR A 21 0.48 -6.72 -11.11
C THR A 21 -0.32 -5.42 -11.22
N VAL A 22 -1.50 -5.42 -10.62
CA VAL A 22 -2.36 -4.25 -10.40
C VAL A 22 -2.51 -4.07 -8.90
N ASP A 23 -1.89 -3.03 -8.35
CA ASP A 23 -1.91 -2.68 -6.93
C ASP A 23 -2.92 -1.55 -6.71
N ILE A 24 -4.02 -1.83 -6.04
CA ILE A 24 -5.11 -0.89 -5.82
C ILE A 24 -4.96 -0.28 -4.44
N THR A 25 -4.75 1.02 -4.41
CA THR A 25 -4.50 1.78 -3.17
C THR A 25 -5.37 3.04 -3.07
N GLY A 26 -5.48 3.57 -1.86
CA GLY A 26 -6.22 4.79 -1.57
C GLY A 26 -6.60 4.85 -0.09
N GLY A 27 -7.56 5.71 0.26
CA GLY A 27 -8.11 5.76 1.64
C GLY A 27 -8.97 4.54 1.96
N ALA A 28 -9.86 4.18 1.03
CA ALA A 28 -10.64 2.95 0.97
C ALA A 28 -11.03 2.75 -0.51
N PRO A 29 -10.18 2.11 -1.32
CA PRO A 29 -10.42 1.96 -2.75
C PRO A 29 -11.68 1.13 -3.05
N GLU A 30 -12.06 0.26 -2.13
CA GLU A 30 -13.21 -0.64 -2.23
C GLU A 30 -14.54 0.12 -2.33
N LEU A 31 -14.60 1.34 -1.77
CA LEU A 31 -15.78 2.22 -1.86
C LEU A 31 -15.97 2.82 -3.27
N ASN A 32 -14.97 2.73 -4.14
CA ASN A 32 -15.12 3.19 -5.52
C ASN A 32 -16.05 2.24 -6.30
N PRO A 33 -17.10 2.73 -6.98
CA PRO A 33 -18.04 1.88 -7.71
C PRO A 33 -17.39 1.03 -8.82
N ASN A 34 -16.20 1.41 -9.28
CA ASN A 34 -15.46 0.65 -10.29
C ASN A 34 -14.48 -0.38 -9.70
N PHE A 35 -14.34 -0.46 -8.38
CA PHE A 35 -13.38 -1.34 -7.72
C PHE A 35 -13.60 -2.81 -8.11
N ARG A 36 -14.83 -3.32 -7.90
CA ARG A 36 -15.18 -4.72 -8.22
C ARG A 36 -14.91 -5.07 -9.70
N ARG A 37 -15.16 -4.10 -10.60
CA ARG A 37 -14.89 -4.24 -12.02
C ARG A 37 -13.39 -4.28 -12.33
N LEU A 38 -12.60 -3.36 -11.74
CA LEU A 38 -11.15 -3.34 -11.89
C LEU A 38 -10.52 -4.65 -11.43
N VAL A 39 -10.90 -5.14 -10.24
CA VAL A 39 -10.44 -6.44 -9.71
C VAL A 39 -10.74 -7.56 -10.69
N THR A 40 -12.03 -7.77 -11.00
CA THR A 40 -12.46 -8.92 -11.82
C THR A 40 -11.86 -8.88 -13.22
N ARG A 41 -11.80 -7.72 -13.87
CA ARG A 41 -11.26 -7.59 -15.22
C ARG A 41 -9.75 -7.73 -15.25
N SER A 42 -9.02 -7.19 -14.26
CA SER A 42 -7.56 -7.37 -14.13
C SER A 42 -7.20 -8.84 -13.93
N ARG A 43 -7.95 -9.57 -13.09
CA ARG A 43 -7.77 -11.02 -12.92
C ARG A 43 -8.04 -11.80 -14.21
N LYS A 44 -9.10 -11.44 -14.96
CA LYS A 44 -9.40 -12.06 -16.28
C LYS A 44 -8.29 -11.80 -17.31
N LEU A 45 -7.55 -10.70 -17.19
CA LEU A 45 -6.35 -10.44 -17.99
C LEU A 45 -5.10 -11.17 -17.48
N GLY A 46 -5.24 -12.06 -16.48
CA GLY A 46 -4.14 -12.82 -15.88
C GLY A 46 -3.23 -12.00 -14.97
N ARG A 47 -3.68 -10.82 -14.50
CA ARG A 47 -2.87 -9.99 -13.62
C ARG A 47 -3.01 -10.42 -12.17
N HIS A 48 -1.92 -10.39 -11.42
CA HIS A 48 -1.97 -10.42 -9.97
C HIS A 48 -2.62 -9.13 -9.48
N VAL A 49 -3.57 -9.22 -8.54
CA VAL A 49 -4.25 -8.05 -8.00
C VAL A 49 -3.97 -7.95 -6.51
N ILE A 50 -3.52 -6.78 -6.08
CA ILE A 50 -3.30 -6.43 -4.69
C ILE A 50 -4.35 -5.39 -4.30
N ASP A 51 -4.98 -5.59 -3.14
CA ASP A 51 -5.85 -4.61 -2.49
C ASP A 51 -5.18 -4.12 -1.20
N ARG A 52 -4.90 -2.81 -1.15
CA ARG A 52 -4.38 -2.16 0.06
C ARG A 52 -5.54 -1.74 0.95
N CYS A 53 -6.03 -2.75 1.63
CA CYS A 53 -7.31 -2.74 2.31
C CYS A 53 -7.28 -1.93 3.62
N ASN A 54 -8.29 -1.10 3.77
CA ASN A 54 -8.68 -0.60 5.08
C ASN A 54 -9.69 -1.59 5.69
N LEU A 55 -9.23 -2.44 6.60
CA LEU A 55 -10.01 -3.55 7.18
C LEU A 55 -11.43 -3.17 7.60
N THR A 56 -11.64 -1.95 8.11
CA THR A 56 -12.96 -1.52 8.57
C THR A 56 -13.98 -1.38 7.45
N VAL A 57 -13.54 -1.29 6.18
CA VAL A 57 -14.41 -1.16 5.01
C VAL A 57 -15.31 -2.37 4.80
N LEU A 58 -14.87 -3.56 5.25
CA LEU A 58 -15.68 -4.78 5.14
C LEU A 58 -17.04 -4.68 5.86
N PHE A 59 -17.18 -3.73 6.77
CA PHE A 59 -18.41 -3.50 7.54
C PHE A 59 -19.14 -2.21 7.17
N GLU A 60 -18.71 -1.55 6.10
CA GLU A 60 -19.43 -0.37 5.61
C GLU A 60 -20.65 -0.77 4.78
N PRO A 61 -21.74 0.00 4.82
CA PRO A 61 -22.92 -0.28 4.02
C PRO A 61 -22.60 -0.41 2.52
N GLY A 62 -23.14 -1.44 1.88
CA GLY A 62 -22.92 -1.73 0.47
C GLY A 62 -21.63 -2.53 0.18
N MET A 63 -20.92 -2.95 1.23
CA MET A 63 -19.72 -3.79 1.11
C MET A 63 -19.99 -5.27 1.39
N GLU A 64 -21.25 -5.66 1.51
CA GLU A 64 -21.67 -7.05 1.66
C GLU A 64 -21.09 -7.90 0.51
N GLY A 65 -20.54 -9.08 0.82
CA GLY A 65 -19.89 -9.98 -0.15
C GLY A 65 -18.58 -9.44 -0.75
N LEU A 66 -17.97 -8.37 -0.18
CA LEU A 66 -16.68 -7.88 -0.64
C LEU A 66 -15.58 -8.90 -0.36
N ALA A 67 -15.53 -9.47 0.86
CA ALA A 67 -14.54 -10.46 1.24
C ALA A 67 -14.60 -11.72 0.35
N ASP A 68 -15.81 -12.18 0.03
CA ASP A 68 -16.03 -13.31 -0.90
C ASP A 68 -15.52 -12.99 -2.30
N LEU A 69 -15.82 -11.80 -2.82
CA LEU A 69 -15.31 -11.35 -4.12
C LEU A 69 -13.78 -11.33 -4.17
N LEU A 70 -13.14 -10.84 -3.10
CA LEU A 70 -11.67 -10.83 -3.00
C LEU A 70 -11.11 -12.26 -3.00
N ALA A 71 -11.76 -13.18 -2.26
CA ALA A 71 -11.37 -14.60 -2.21
C ALA A 71 -11.55 -15.29 -3.56
N GLU A 72 -12.72 -15.17 -4.19
CA GLU A 72 -13.03 -15.75 -5.50
C GLU A 72 -12.06 -15.29 -6.61
N ASN A 73 -11.62 -14.04 -6.52
CA ASN A 73 -10.65 -13.48 -7.46
C ASN A 73 -9.20 -13.66 -7.00
N GLN A 74 -8.93 -14.36 -5.90
CA GLN A 74 -7.58 -14.57 -5.35
C GLN A 74 -6.79 -13.26 -5.25
N VAL A 75 -7.43 -12.21 -4.73
CA VAL A 75 -6.79 -10.91 -4.52
C VAL A 75 -5.86 -11.01 -3.32
N GLU A 76 -4.63 -10.56 -3.44
CA GLU A 76 -3.75 -10.39 -2.29
C GLU A 76 -4.21 -9.19 -1.46
N ILE A 77 -4.44 -9.39 -0.17
CA ILE A 77 -4.81 -8.33 0.75
C ILE A 77 -3.58 -7.88 1.53
N ILE A 78 -3.30 -6.58 1.47
CA ILE A 78 -2.29 -5.92 2.30
C ILE A 78 -3.01 -4.92 3.20
N ALA A 79 -3.19 -5.26 4.46
CA ALA A 79 -4.03 -4.52 5.38
C ALA A 79 -3.22 -3.71 6.41
N SER A 80 -3.65 -2.48 6.67
CA SER A 80 -2.99 -1.62 7.65
C SER A 80 -3.42 -1.97 9.06
N LEU A 81 -2.51 -2.55 9.86
CA LEU A 81 -2.67 -2.77 11.29
C LEU A 81 -1.41 -2.26 12.01
N PRO A 82 -1.36 -0.96 12.37
CA PRO A 82 -0.13 -0.32 12.86
C PRO A 82 0.33 -0.79 14.23
N CYS A 83 -0.49 -1.54 14.96
CA CYS A 83 -0.11 -2.21 16.20
C CYS A 83 -1.03 -3.41 16.46
N TYR A 84 -0.59 -4.32 17.31
CA TYR A 84 -1.39 -5.45 17.83
C TYR A 84 -2.10 -5.14 19.16
N THR A 85 -2.09 -3.87 19.60
CA THR A 85 -2.80 -3.41 20.80
C THR A 85 -3.83 -2.34 20.45
N ALA A 86 -4.99 -2.40 21.12
CA ALA A 86 -6.09 -1.46 20.90
C ALA A 86 -5.67 -0.01 21.15
N GLU A 87 -4.93 0.25 22.24
CA GLU A 87 -4.51 1.60 22.62
C GLU A 87 -3.72 2.29 21.49
N ASN A 88 -2.75 1.59 20.91
CA ASN A 88 -1.91 2.16 19.87
C ASN A 88 -2.62 2.31 18.51
N VAL A 89 -3.49 1.36 18.16
CA VAL A 89 -4.26 1.47 16.90
C VAL A 89 -5.29 2.59 17.01
N ASP A 90 -6.02 2.63 18.10
CA ASP A 90 -7.06 3.64 18.31
C ASP A 90 -6.47 5.05 18.42
N ALA A 91 -5.27 5.20 19.00
CA ALA A 91 -4.54 6.47 19.02
C ALA A 91 -4.16 6.98 17.62
N GLN A 92 -3.83 6.07 16.69
CA GLN A 92 -3.45 6.43 15.32
C GLN A 92 -4.64 6.59 14.38
N ARG A 93 -5.67 5.77 14.53
CA ARG A 93 -6.74 5.58 13.53
C ARG A 93 -8.14 5.95 14.01
N GLY A 94 -8.31 6.18 15.30
CA GLY A 94 -9.58 6.51 15.93
C GLY A 94 -10.16 5.36 16.77
N ARG A 95 -11.03 5.74 17.72
CA ARG A 95 -11.61 4.82 18.71
C ARG A 95 -12.42 3.69 18.05
N GLY A 96 -12.17 2.45 18.48
CA GLY A 96 -12.89 1.26 18.02
C GLY A 96 -12.43 0.72 16.66
N VAL A 97 -11.40 1.32 16.05
CA VAL A 97 -10.83 0.83 14.79
C VAL A 97 -10.12 -0.50 15.00
N PHE A 98 -9.49 -0.71 16.17
CA PHE A 98 -8.85 -1.98 16.50
C PHE A 98 -9.83 -3.15 16.48
N ASP A 99 -10.93 -3.06 17.22
CA ASP A 99 -11.92 -4.13 17.32
C ASP A 99 -12.56 -4.46 15.96
N LYS A 100 -12.87 -3.41 15.17
CA LYS A 100 -13.35 -3.61 13.79
C LYS A 100 -12.30 -4.31 12.92
N SER A 101 -11.02 -3.96 13.07
CA SER A 101 -9.92 -4.58 12.31
C SER A 101 -9.74 -6.04 12.69
N ILE A 102 -9.78 -6.39 13.97
CA ILE A 102 -9.71 -7.77 14.47
C ILE A 102 -10.87 -8.60 13.90
N ARG A 103 -12.11 -8.08 13.95
CA ARG A 103 -13.27 -8.75 13.36
C ARG A 103 -13.11 -8.97 11.85
N ALA A 104 -12.57 -7.98 11.12
CA ALA A 104 -12.31 -8.11 9.69
C ALA A 104 -11.28 -9.20 9.40
N LEU A 105 -10.21 -9.28 10.19
CA LEU A 105 -9.19 -10.32 10.07
C LEU A 105 -9.77 -11.72 10.33
N HIS A 106 -10.71 -11.86 11.28
CA HIS A 106 -11.44 -13.13 11.47
C HIS A 106 -12.24 -13.52 10.24
N VAL A 107 -13.03 -12.60 9.67
CA VAL A 107 -13.79 -12.86 8.42
C VAL A 107 -12.86 -13.29 7.29
N LEU A 108 -11.71 -12.65 7.15
CA LEU A 108 -10.72 -13.02 6.13
C LEU A 108 -10.09 -14.38 6.40
N ASN A 109 -9.74 -14.70 7.65
CA ASN A 109 -9.20 -16.02 8.00
C ASN A 109 -10.23 -17.14 7.81
N GLU A 110 -11.51 -16.92 8.10
CA GLU A 110 -12.60 -17.88 7.84
C GLU A 110 -12.72 -18.22 6.35
N LEU A 111 -12.44 -17.27 5.45
CA LEU A 111 -12.38 -17.48 4.00
C LEU A 111 -11.05 -18.12 3.53
N GLY A 112 -10.08 -18.28 4.43
CA GLY A 112 -8.78 -18.88 4.14
C GLY A 112 -7.65 -17.88 3.89
N PHE A 113 -7.87 -16.57 3.94
CA PHE A 113 -6.77 -15.60 3.83
C PHE A 113 -5.80 -15.75 5.00
N GLY A 114 -4.51 -15.67 4.73
CA GLY A 114 -3.47 -15.69 5.77
C GLY A 114 -3.11 -17.08 6.30
N LEU A 115 -3.87 -18.12 5.96
CA LEU A 115 -3.61 -19.49 6.41
C LEU A 115 -2.46 -20.13 5.62
N ALA A 116 -1.64 -20.95 6.30
CA ALA A 116 -0.42 -21.53 5.72
C ALA A 116 -0.66 -22.36 4.45
N ASP A 117 -1.76 -23.12 4.42
CA ASP A 117 -2.10 -24.03 3.33
C ASP A 117 -3.02 -23.39 2.29
N SER A 118 -3.22 -22.08 2.35
CA SER A 118 -4.11 -21.34 1.44
C SER A 118 -3.33 -20.51 0.41
N ALA A 119 -3.90 -20.43 -0.80
CA ALA A 119 -3.41 -19.52 -1.84
C ALA A 119 -3.81 -18.04 -1.59
N LEU A 120 -4.75 -17.79 -0.66
CA LEU A 120 -5.28 -16.45 -0.37
C LEU A 120 -4.31 -15.69 0.54
N LYS A 121 -3.59 -14.72 -0.06
CA LYS A 121 -2.55 -13.98 0.64
C LYS A 121 -3.11 -12.84 1.48
N LEU A 122 -2.69 -12.79 2.75
CA LEU A 122 -2.95 -11.69 3.69
C LEU A 122 -1.63 -11.26 4.30
N SER A 123 -1.31 -9.99 4.14
CA SER A 123 -0.16 -9.35 4.78
C SER A 123 -0.62 -8.13 5.57
N LEU A 124 0.13 -7.79 6.62
CA LEU A 124 -0.16 -6.62 7.45
C LEU A 124 0.90 -5.54 7.24
N VAL A 125 0.52 -4.30 7.50
CA VAL A 125 1.42 -3.13 7.40
C VAL A 125 1.54 -2.46 8.75
N TYR A 126 2.79 -2.24 9.15
CA TYR A 126 3.20 -1.45 10.31
C TYR A 126 3.85 -0.14 9.90
N ASN A 127 3.50 0.93 10.58
CA ASN A 127 4.20 2.21 10.55
C ASN A 127 4.59 2.62 11.97
N PRO A 128 5.80 3.19 12.20
CA PRO A 128 6.20 3.68 13.51
C PRO A 128 5.28 4.76 14.07
N LEU A 129 5.15 4.82 15.38
CA LEU A 129 4.56 5.94 16.09
C LEU A 129 5.57 7.08 16.17
N GLY A 130 5.48 8.09 15.29
CA GLY A 130 6.31 9.28 15.36
C GLY A 130 7.54 9.29 14.44
N ALA A 131 8.51 10.12 14.79
CA ALA A 131 9.68 10.48 13.98
C ALA A 131 10.86 9.50 14.22
N THR A 132 10.67 8.23 13.88
CA THR A 132 11.67 7.17 14.02
C THR A 132 11.69 6.26 12.80
N LEU A 133 12.82 5.57 12.57
CA LEU A 133 12.87 4.49 11.60
C LEU A 133 12.11 3.26 12.13
N PRO A 134 11.57 2.40 11.24
CA PRO A 134 10.99 1.13 11.64
C PRO A 134 12.02 0.24 12.32
N PRO A 135 11.59 -0.63 13.26
CA PRO A 135 12.43 -1.69 13.78
C PRO A 135 12.68 -2.77 12.71
N ASP A 136 13.54 -3.74 13.05
CA ASP A 136 13.77 -4.92 12.21
C ASP A 136 12.43 -5.63 11.89
N GLN A 137 12.17 -5.81 10.59
CA GLN A 137 10.89 -6.34 10.10
C GLN A 137 10.66 -7.78 10.54
N SER A 138 11.69 -8.62 10.49
CA SER A 138 11.56 -10.05 10.79
C SER A 138 11.23 -10.27 12.26
N ARG A 139 11.88 -9.51 13.14
CA ARG A 139 11.63 -9.55 14.59
C ARG A 139 10.22 -9.07 14.91
N LEU A 140 9.82 -7.95 14.32
CA LEU A 140 8.47 -7.40 14.54
C LEU A 140 7.38 -8.32 13.99
N GLU A 141 7.62 -8.96 12.83
CA GLU A 141 6.69 -9.95 12.26
C GLU A 141 6.49 -11.13 13.20
N ALA A 142 7.57 -11.66 13.80
CA ALA A 142 7.47 -12.74 14.77
C ALA A 142 6.63 -12.36 16.00
N ASP A 143 6.82 -11.13 16.52
CA ASP A 143 6.02 -10.61 17.63
C ASP A 143 4.54 -10.44 17.23
N TYR A 144 4.23 -9.89 16.05
CA TYR A 144 2.87 -9.76 15.56
C TYR A 144 2.19 -11.13 15.40
N LYS A 145 2.87 -12.10 14.78
CA LYS A 145 2.35 -13.47 14.62
C LYS A 145 2.02 -14.12 15.95
N ARG A 146 2.93 -14.01 16.92
CA ARG A 146 2.70 -14.53 18.26
C ARG A 146 1.50 -13.86 18.94
N GLN A 147 1.49 -12.52 19.00
CA GLN A 147 0.46 -11.77 19.72
C GLN A 147 -0.93 -11.94 19.10
N LEU A 148 -1.03 -11.85 17.77
CA LEU A 148 -2.33 -11.99 17.08
C LEU A 148 -2.86 -13.42 17.15
N ARG A 149 -1.99 -14.44 17.10
CA ARG A 149 -2.38 -15.84 17.26
C ARG A 149 -2.83 -16.14 18.69
N GLU A 150 -2.04 -15.76 19.69
CA GLU A 150 -2.31 -16.10 21.11
C GLU A 150 -3.55 -15.39 21.64
N HIS A 151 -3.75 -14.12 21.28
CA HIS A 151 -4.85 -13.32 21.84
C HIS A 151 -6.12 -13.33 20.99
N PHE A 152 -6.00 -13.53 19.67
CA PHE A 152 -7.13 -13.41 18.77
C PHE A 152 -7.30 -14.58 17.79
N GLY A 153 -6.39 -15.57 17.77
CA GLY A 153 -6.46 -16.68 16.83
C GLY A 153 -6.30 -16.28 15.36
N ILE A 154 -5.68 -15.11 15.08
CA ILE A 154 -5.51 -14.57 13.74
C ILE A 154 -4.18 -15.02 13.15
N GLU A 155 -4.24 -15.43 11.87
CA GLU A 155 -3.09 -15.81 11.04
C GLU A 155 -2.92 -14.82 9.88
N PHE A 156 -1.68 -14.57 9.50
CA PHE A 156 -1.31 -13.79 8.34
C PHE A 156 0.07 -14.23 7.81
N HIS A 157 0.39 -13.91 6.54
CA HIS A 157 1.62 -14.38 5.91
C HIS A 157 2.83 -13.51 6.27
N ARG A 158 2.77 -12.19 6.07
CA ARG A 158 3.90 -11.27 6.24
C ARG A 158 3.49 -9.98 6.91
N LEU A 159 4.45 -9.38 7.62
CA LEU A 159 4.36 -8.00 8.10
C LEU A 159 5.30 -7.12 7.28
N PHE A 160 4.78 -6.05 6.72
CA PHE A 160 5.57 -5.02 6.04
C PHE A 160 5.79 -3.83 6.96
N THR A 161 7.04 -3.47 7.20
CA THR A 161 7.38 -2.26 7.96
C THR A 161 7.63 -1.12 6.98
N LEU A 162 6.88 -0.02 7.15
CA LEU A 162 7.01 1.15 6.31
C LEU A 162 7.55 2.33 7.10
N THR A 163 8.53 3.03 6.54
CA THR A 163 8.99 4.32 7.05
C THR A 163 7.89 5.36 6.88
N ASN A 164 7.68 6.19 7.88
CA ASN A 164 6.77 7.31 7.75
C ASN A 164 7.35 8.35 6.78
N MET A 165 6.64 8.60 5.67
CA MET A 165 7.06 9.62 4.71
C MET A 165 6.82 11.02 5.26
N PRO A 166 7.82 11.94 5.20
CA PRO A 166 7.69 13.31 5.71
C PRO A 166 6.85 14.18 4.76
N ILE A 167 5.60 13.74 4.50
CA ILE A 167 4.66 14.38 3.58
C ILE A 167 3.27 14.52 4.22
N LYS A 168 2.47 15.46 3.72
CA LYS A 168 1.06 15.64 4.12
C LYS A 168 0.87 15.64 5.64
N ARG A 169 -0.07 14.86 6.17
CA ARG A 169 -0.41 14.85 7.61
C ARG A 169 0.78 14.55 8.52
N PHE A 170 1.72 13.71 8.07
CA PHE A 170 2.90 13.42 8.88
C PHE A 170 3.89 14.59 8.87
N ALA A 171 4.08 15.28 7.73
CA ALA A 171 4.84 16.52 7.68
C ALA A 171 4.23 17.59 8.59
N ASP A 172 2.88 17.74 8.57
CA ASP A 172 2.18 18.68 9.46
C ASP A 172 2.41 18.35 10.95
N PHE A 173 2.40 17.05 11.29
CA PHE A 173 2.74 16.59 12.65
C PHE A 173 4.19 16.93 13.01
N LEU A 174 5.15 16.67 12.14
CA LEU A 174 6.55 16.97 12.33
C LEU A 174 6.79 18.47 12.53
N HIS A 175 6.17 19.32 11.71
CA HIS A 175 6.27 20.77 11.86
C HIS A 175 5.67 21.28 13.18
N ARG A 176 4.47 20.82 13.53
CA ARG A 176 3.82 21.21 14.80
C ARG A 176 4.58 20.75 16.04
N SER A 177 5.29 19.63 15.95
CA SER A 177 6.10 19.10 17.06
C SER A 177 7.55 19.59 17.05
N GLY A 178 7.96 20.43 16.09
CA GLY A 178 9.32 20.92 15.94
C GLY A 178 10.34 19.84 15.56
N LYS A 179 9.90 18.71 15.00
CA LYS A 179 10.74 17.53 14.72
C LYS A 179 11.07 17.33 13.22
N HIS A 180 10.69 18.27 12.36
CA HIS A 180 10.85 18.10 10.92
C HIS A 180 12.32 18.02 10.50
N GLU A 181 13.14 18.96 10.98
CA GLU A 181 14.57 19.00 10.63
C GLU A 181 15.31 17.78 11.18
N ASP A 182 15.07 17.42 12.45
CA ASP A 182 15.67 16.24 13.08
C ASP A 182 15.31 14.95 12.35
N TYR A 183 14.04 14.82 11.94
CA TYR A 183 13.60 13.63 11.20
C TYR A 183 14.20 13.57 9.80
N MET A 184 14.29 14.69 9.09
CA MET A 184 14.96 14.74 7.79
C MET A 184 16.46 14.43 7.93
N ALA A 185 17.14 14.95 8.96
CA ALA A 185 18.53 14.60 9.25
C ALA A 185 18.68 13.09 9.50
N LEU A 186 17.80 12.50 10.33
CA LEU A 186 17.77 11.05 10.57
C LEU A 186 17.67 10.24 9.27
N LEU A 187 16.77 10.62 8.37
CA LEU A 187 16.59 9.91 7.09
C LEU A 187 17.83 10.02 6.20
N ILE A 188 18.45 11.21 6.14
CA ILE A 188 19.64 11.49 5.33
C ILE A 188 20.86 10.75 5.88
N GLU A 189 21.07 10.79 7.19
CA GLU A 189 22.19 10.10 7.87
C GLU A 189 22.12 8.57 7.69
N HIS A 190 20.89 8.04 7.58
CA HIS A 190 20.67 6.61 7.36
C HIS A 190 20.46 6.25 5.89
N PHE A 191 20.77 7.16 4.94
CA PHE A 191 20.70 6.85 3.52
C PHE A 191 21.51 5.60 3.18
N ASN A 192 20.88 4.62 2.57
CA ASN A 192 21.47 3.34 2.22
C ASN A 192 21.38 3.08 0.70
N PRO A 193 22.48 3.24 -0.04
CA PRO A 193 22.46 3.06 -1.49
C PRO A 193 22.13 1.62 -1.92
N ALA A 194 22.33 0.62 -1.05
CA ALA A 194 22.00 -0.77 -1.37
C ALA A 194 20.49 -1.00 -1.55
N THR A 195 19.64 -0.11 -1.01
CA THR A 195 18.17 -0.17 -1.16
C THR A 195 17.70 0.32 -2.53
N VAL A 196 18.48 1.17 -3.21
CA VAL A 196 18.07 1.84 -4.46
C VAL A 196 17.62 0.88 -5.57
N PRO A 197 18.27 -0.28 -5.79
CA PRO A 197 17.82 -1.22 -6.82
C PRO A 197 16.43 -1.80 -6.57
N GLY A 198 16.02 -1.93 -5.31
CA GLY A 198 14.72 -2.51 -4.90
C GLY A 198 13.56 -1.50 -4.78
N LEU A 199 13.80 -0.21 -5.04
CA LEU A 199 12.75 0.81 -4.93
C LEU A 199 11.61 0.56 -5.91
N MET A 200 10.38 0.62 -5.41
CA MET A 200 9.17 0.36 -6.19
C MET A 200 8.98 1.32 -7.39
N CYS A 201 9.36 2.58 -7.27
CA CYS A 201 9.26 3.58 -8.35
C CYS A 201 10.05 3.21 -9.61
N ARG A 202 10.97 2.24 -9.53
CA ARG A 202 11.74 1.73 -10.67
C ARG A 202 10.96 0.74 -11.54
N SER A 203 9.87 0.18 -11.02
CA SER A 203 9.11 -0.89 -11.69
C SER A 203 7.60 -0.70 -11.67
N LEU A 204 7.10 0.43 -11.16
CA LEU A 204 5.68 0.74 -11.16
C LEU A 204 5.36 2.08 -11.82
N VAL A 205 4.09 2.26 -12.12
CA VAL A 205 3.46 3.54 -12.48
C VAL A 205 2.26 3.72 -11.57
N SER A 206 2.18 4.86 -10.88
CA SER A 206 1.01 5.23 -10.09
C SER A 206 0.04 6.03 -10.96
N VAL A 207 -1.24 5.66 -10.91
CA VAL A 207 -2.29 6.31 -11.69
C VAL A 207 -3.30 6.96 -10.76
N GLY A 208 -3.41 8.27 -10.85
CA GLY A 208 -4.35 9.06 -10.08
C GLY A 208 -5.82 8.76 -10.41
N TRP A 209 -6.71 9.14 -9.52
CA TRP A 209 -8.16 9.01 -9.73
C TRP A 209 -8.66 9.81 -10.95
N ASP A 210 -7.92 10.83 -11.35
CA ASP A 210 -8.14 11.71 -12.52
C ASP A 210 -7.44 11.20 -13.79
N GLY A 211 -6.71 10.09 -13.71
CA GLY A 211 -5.95 9.50 -14.80
C GLY A 211 -4.54 10.05 -14.98
N ALA A 212 -4.09 10.98 -14.15
CA ALA A 212 -2.72 11.48 -14.17
C ALA A 212 -1.72 10.39 -13.76
N LEU A 213 -0.52 10.42 -14.39
CA LEU A 213 0.53 9.43 -14.19
C LEU A 213 1.67 10.00 -13.34
N TYR A 214 2.16 9.16 -12.42
CA TYR A 214 3.23 9.48 -11.48
C TYR A 214 4.20 8.31 -11.36
N ASP A 215 5.43 8.59 -10.92
CA ASP A 215 6.46 7.56 -10.71
C ASP A 215 6.18 6.70 -9.46
N CYS A 216 5.44 7.23 -8.50
CA CYS A 216 4.96 6.51 -7.30
C CYS A 216 3.76 7.25 -6.66
N ASP A 217 3.10 6.60 -5.72
CA ASP A 217 1.98 7.17 -4.96
C ASP A 217 2.40 8.35 -4.06
N PHE A 218 3.64 8.39 -3.57
CA PHE A 218 4.16 9.56 -2.83
C PHE A 218 4.32 10.78 -3.75
N ASN A 219 4.85 10.59 -4.96
CA ASN A 219 4.90 11.64 -5.98
C ASN A 219 3.49 12.10 -6.33
N GLN A 220 2.53 11.16 -6.46
CA GLN A 220 1.12 11.51 -6.66
C GLN A 220 0.57 12.36 -5.51
N MET A 221 0.83 11.99 -4.26
CA MET A 221 0.40 12.78 -3.10
C MET A 221 1.00 14.18 -3.08
N LEU A 222 2.20 14.37 -3.59
CA LEU A 222 2.92 15.65 -3.67
C LEU A 222 2.68 16.40 -4.99
N GLU A 223 1.90 15.83 -5.89
CA GLU A 223 1.65 16.37 -7.24
C GLU A 223 2.92 16.54 -8.08
N ILE A 224 3.93 15.73 -7.83
CA ILE A 224 5.18 15.68 -8.58
C ILE A 224 4.94 14.77 -9.79
N GLY A 225 4.66 15.38 -10.94
CA GLY A 225 4.35 14.65 -12.17
C GLY A 225 5.55 13.91 -12.75
N MET A 226 5.27 12.85 -13.49
CA MET A 226 6.26 12.01 -14.14
C MET A 226 7.12 12.82 -15.13
N GLY A 227 8.44 12.77 -14.95
CA GLY A 227 9.38 13.50 -15.81
C GLY A 227 9.24 15.02 -15.75
N GLY A 228 8.69 15.59 -14.68
CA GLY A 228 8.45 17.03 -14.52
C GLY A 228 7.22 17.55 -15.27
N HIS A 229 6.46 16.67 -15.89
CA HIS A 229 5.18 16.96 -16.55
C HIS A 229 4.03 16.26 -15.83
N ARG A 230 2.80 16.50 -16.27
CA ARG A 230 1.62 15.80 -15.72
C ARG A 230 0.92 15.01 -16.84
N PRO A 231 1.58 13.93 -17.34
CA PRO A 231 0.96 13.09 -18.36
C PRO A 231 -0.22 12.32 -17.76
N THR A 232 -1.11 11.89 -18.65
CA THR A 232 -2.32 11.14 -18.29
C THR A 232 -2.37 9.81 -19.04
N VAL A 233 -3.30 8.96 -18.67
CA VAL A 233 -3.58 7.69 -19.37
C VAL A 233 -4.02 7.88 -20.82
N TRP A 234 -4.37 9.12 -21.22
CA TRP A 234 -4.78 9.44 -22.58
C TRP A 234 -3.61 9.78 -23.50
N ASP A 235 -2.44 10.08 -22.93
CA ASP A 235 -1.24 10.48 -23.69
C ASP A 235 -0.44 9.27 -24.21
N PHE A 236 -0.78 8.05 -23.76
CA PHE A 236 -0.06 6.83 -24.12
C PHE A 236 -1.02 5.70 -24.50
N GLU A 237 -0.68 4.95 -25.52
CA GLU A 237 -1.45 3.78 -25.93
C GLU A 237 -1.25 2.61 -24.94
N THR A 238 -0.01 2.42 -24.49
CA THR A 238 0.40 1.32 -23.60
C THR A 238 1.33 1.81 -22.51
N PHE A 239 1.44 1.07 -21.41
CA PHE A 239 2.42 1.33 -20.35
C PHE A 239 3.88 1.12 -20.82
N SER A 240 4.12 0.36 -21.89
CA SER A 240 5.47 0.14 -22.42
C SER A 240 6.17 1.42 -22.86
N HIS A 241 5.44 2.46 -23.24
CA HIS A 241 5.98 3.78 -23.59
C HIS A 241 6.58 4.54 -22.40
N LEU A 242 6.34 4.05 -21.18
CA LEU A 242 6.85 4.66 -19.94
C LEU A 242 8.19 4.05 -19.48
N VAL A 243 8.62 2.95 -20.10
CA VAL A 243 9.88 2.27 -19.75
C VAL A 243 11.08 3.15 -20.06
N GLY A 244 12.04 3.22 -19.12
CA GLY A 244 13.28 3.99 -19.27
C GLY A 244 13.13 5.49 -19.04
N ARG A 245 11.98 5.98 -18.62
CA ARG A 245 11.78 7.39 -18.25
C ARG A 245 12.51 7.74 -16.96
N HIS A 246 12.88 9.00 -16.86
CA HIS A 246 13.51 9.54 -15.67
C HIS A 246 12.48 9.61 -14.52
N ILE A 247 12.84 9.08 -13.35
CA ILE A 247 12.01 9.13 -12.15
C ILE A 247 12.20 10.49 -11.48
N ALA A 248 11.12 11.21 -11.23
CA ALA A 248 11.15 12.46 -10.49
C ALA A 248 11.41 12.17 -9.00
N THR A 249 12.42 12.82 -8.44
CA THR A 249 12.84 12.64 -7.05
C THR A 249 12.73 13.94 -6.25
N SER A 250 12.54 13.81 -4.91
CA SER A 250 12.56 14.93 -3.99
C SER A 250 13.00 14.43 -2.60
N SER A 251 13.04 15.32 -1.60
CA SER A 251 13.52 15.01 -0.25
C SER A 251 12.79 13.84 0.43
N HIS A 252 11.51 13.61 0.11
CA HIS A 252 10.76 12.47 0.65
C HIS A 252 11.35 11.10 0.24
N CYS A 253 12.11 11.03 -0.86
CA CYS A 253 12.75 9.79 -1.32
C CYS A 253 13.74 9.21 -0.31
N PHE A 254 14.29 10.03 0.59
CA PHE A 254 15.10 9.54 1.71
C PHE A 254 14.31 8.61 2.62
N GLY A 255 12.98 8.77 2.74
CA GLY A 255 12.14 7.83 3.48
C GLY A 255 12.10 6.42 2.88
N CYS A 256 12.27 6.28 1.56
CA CYS A 256 12.33 4.97 0.90
C CYS A 256 13.73 4.32 1.00
N THR A 257 14.78 5.12 1.23
CA THR A 257 16.18 4.66 1.17
C THR A 257 16.86 4.58 2.53
N ALA A 258 16.26 5.08 3.60
CA ALA A 258 16.84 5.09 4.93
C ALA A 258 16.86 3.67 5.56
N GLY A 259 17.96 3.31 6.21
CA GLY A 259 18.13 2.06 6.95
C GLY A 259 18.01 0.81 6.06
N ALA A 260 17.07 -0.07 6.38
CA ALA A 260 16.75 -1.26 5.57
C ALA A 260 15.95 -0.91 4.30
N GLY A 261 15.64 0.37 4.07
CA GLY A 261 14.77 0.83 3.02
C GLY A 261 13.28 0.59 3.32
N SER A 262 12.43 1.19 2.50
CA SER A 262 10.99 1.05 2.63
C SER A 262 10.34 1.09 1.25
N SER A 263 9.61 0.06 0.92
CA SER A 263 8.74 0.04 -0.25
C SER A 263 7.33 -0.38 0.15
N CYS A 264 6.39 -0.35 -0.78
CA CYS A 264 5.05 -0.88 -0.53
C CYS A 264 5.01 -2.38 -0.16
N GLY A 265 6.12 -3.10 -0.32
CA GLY A 265 6.32 -4.49 0.12
C GLY A 265 7.14 -4.62 1.41
N GLY A 266 7.34 -3.53 2.17
CA GLY A 266 8.10 -3.51 3.42
C GLY A 266 9.58 -3.16 3.24
N ALA A 267 10.42 -3.62 4.17
CA ALA A 267 11.88 -3.45 4.12
C ALA A 267 12.47 -4.09 2.86
N LEU A 268 13.51 -3.45 2.31
CA LEU A 268 14.17 -3.87 1.07
C LEU A 268 15.37 -4.79 1.30
N LEU A 269 15.96 -4.74 2.52
CA LEU A 269 17.13 -5.51 2.94
C LEU A 269 16.82 -6.29 4.20
#